data_2deab5939fbccdc5c0ff36f8e7339f82
#
_entry.id   2deab5939fbccdc5c0ff36f8e7339f82
#
_cell.length_a   1.000
_cell.length_b   1.000
_cell.length_c   1.000
_cell.angle_alpha   90.00
_cell.angle_beta   90.00
_cell.angle_gamma   90.00
#
_symmetry.space_group_name_H-M   'P 1'
#
loop_
_entity.id
_entity.type
_entity.pdbx_description
1 polymer ?
#
loop_
_entity_poly.entity_id
_entity_poly.type
_entity_poly.pdbx_seq_one_letter_code
_entity_poly.pdbx_strand_id
1 'polypeptide(L)'
;MKKHRFFLTAIISLGCLAFCILASVACGAKSVGFQTVIRSLFHLGESSFDGNVVQARIPRTVFGILAGAALSISGSLMQAITRNPIADPSILGVNTGASLFVVFGIAFLHINKGIQYIGLAFAGAALTAILVYGLASIGHGGATPIKLALAGAAASTALQSLVNTIMLPSTQVMDQFRFWQTGSISGADWADIRLLLPCFLIGFALSIFLAPSLNTLALGDDAATGLGLNVPLIRAFSALAGVLLCASTTALAGPIGFVGLMIPHLMRLLLGPDMRKILPLSAVGGACLLLFADVLGRILGRPGELESGIVTALIGAPVFIFIIRKAKVNSL
;
A
#
# COMPACT_ATOMS: atom_id res chain seq x y z
N MET A 1 31.48 6.17 -4.48
CA MET A 1 30.72 4.89 -4.45
C MET A 1 29.22 5.05 -4.13
N LYS A 2 28.78 5.77 -3.09
CA LYS A 2 27.34 5.89 -2.72
C LYS A 2 26.47 6.58 -3.79
N LYS A 3 26.99 7.59 -4.50
CA LYS A 3 26.25 8.31 -5.57
C LYS A 3 25.99 7.43 -6.79
N HIS A 4 26.98 6.66 -7.22
CA HIS A 4 26.85 5.74 -8.35
C HIS A 4 25.82 4.62 -8.09
N ARG A 5 25.79 4.07 -6.87
CA ARG A 5 24.78 3.05 -6.48
C ARG A 5 23.36 3.60 -6.54
N PHE A 6 23.15 4.84 -6.11
CA PHE A 6 21.83 5.47 -6.18
C PHE A 6 21.34 5.59 -7.63
N PHE A 7 22.18 6.15 -8.53
CA PHE A 7 21.82 6.31 -9.93
C PHE A 7 21.56 4.96 -10.61
N LEU A 8 22.41 3.97 -10.35
CA LEU A 8 22.22 2.62 -10.90
C LEU A 8 20.91 2.00 -10.42
N THR A 9 20.61 2.06 -9.13
CA THR A 9 19.35 1.54 -8.58
C THR A 9 18.15 2.29 -9.17
N ALA A 10 18.23 3.61 -9.32
CA ALA A 10 17.16 4.41 -9.90
C ALA A 10 16.90 4.03 -11.38
N ILE A 11 17.96 3.89 -12.19
CA ILE A 11 17.83 3.51 -13.60
C ILE A 11 17.22 2.10 -13.71
N ILE A 12 17.72 1.14 -12.93
CA ILE A 12 17.19 -0.23 -12.93
C ILE A 12 15.71 -0.25 -12.49
N SER A 13 15.36 0.48 -11.41
CA SER A 13 13.98 0.52 -10.92
C SER A 13 13.04 1.18 -11.93
N LEU A 14 13.44 2.26 -12.59
CA LEU A 14 12.64 2.92 -13.62
C LEU A 14 12.50 2.05 -14.87
N GLY A 15 13.55 1.35 -15.28
CA GLY A 15 13.49 0.38 -16.38
C GLY A 15 12.55 -0.78 -16.07
N CYS A 16 12.61 -1.30 -14.82
CA CYS A 16 11.69 -2.33 -14.34
C CYS A 16 10.24 -1.83 -14.33
N LEU A 17 10.00 -0.59 -13.87
CA LEU A 17 8.66 0.01 -13.89
C LEU A 17 8.11 0.13 -15.31
N ALA A 18 8.91 0.62 -16.24
CA ALA A 18 8.53 0.73 -17.66
C ALA A 18 8.16 -0.65 -18.23
N PHE A 19 8.96 -1.67 -17.94
CA PHE A 19 8.66 -3.05 -18.31
C PHE A 19 7.35 -3.55 -17.69
N CYS A 20 7.13 -3.33 -16.39
CA CYS A 20 5.90 -3.75 -15.70
C CYS A 20 4.65 -3.02 -16.25
N ILE A 21 4.76 -1.74 -16.60
CA ILE A 21 3.67 -0.98 -17.25
C ILE A 21 3.32 -1.60 -18.61
N LEU A 22 4.32 -1.83 -19.45
CA LEU A 22 4.11 -2.47 -20.76
C LEU A 22 3.50 -3.87 -20.61
N ALA A 23 4.02 -4.67 -19.68
CA ALA A 23 3.49 -5.99 -19.40
C ALA A 23 2.04 -5.93 -18.89
N SER A 24 1.71 -4.97 -18.01
CA SER A 24 0.37 -4.78 -17.46
C SER A 24 -0.67 -4.45 -18.53
N VAL A 25 -0.29 -3.66 -19.53
CA VAL A 25 -1.20 -3.29 -20.63
C VAL A 25 -1.28 -4.39 -21.69
N ALA A 26 -0.17 -5.06 -22.01
CA ALA A 26 -0.10 -6.08 -23.06
C ALA A 26 -0.60 -7.45 -22.59
N CYS A 27 -0.22 -7.88 -21.38
CA CYS A 27 -0.48 -9.22 -20.87
C CYS A 27 -1.73 -9.26 -19.97
N GLY A 28 -2.50 -10.36 -20.05
CA GLY A 28 -3.66 -10.61 -19.22
C GLY A 28 -4.29 -11.95 -19.54
N ALA A 29 -5.55 -12.19 -19.16
CA ALA A 29 -6.30 -13.41 -19.54
C ALA A 29 -6.26 -13.61 -21.07
N LYS A 30 -6.38 -12.51 -21.83
CA LYS A 30 -6.09 -12.47 -23.28
C LYS A 30 -4.80 -11.70 -23.53
N SER A 31 -3.86 -12.26 -24.29
CA SER A 31 -2.66 -11.55 -24.76
C SER A 31 -2.99 -10.67 -25.97
N VAL A 32 -2.55 -9.43 -25.95
CA VAL A 32 -2.74 -8.47 -27.05
C VAL A 32 -1.38 -8.19 -27.69
N GLY A 33 -1.33 -8.19 -29.04
CA GLY A 33 -0.11 -7.93 -29.77
C GLY A 33 0.45 -6.52 -29.52
N PHE A 34 1.77 -6.39 -29.47
CA PHE A 34 2.46 -5.12 -29.18
C PHE A 34 2.06 -3.96 -30.11
N GLN A 35 1.83 -4.24 -31.41
CA GLN A 35 1.35 -3.23 -32.36
C GLN A 35 -0.04 -2.68 -32.00
N THR A 36 -0.94 -3.56 -31.56
CA THR A 36 -2.30 -3.15 -31.13
C THR A 36 -2.23 -2.32 -29.85
N VAL A 37 -1.33 -2.66 -28.92
CA VAL A 37 -1.10 -1.86 -27.71
C VAL A 37 -0.68 -0.44 -28.06
N ILE A 38 0.34 -0.28 -28.95
CA ILE A 38 0.81 1.04 -29.37
C ILE A 38 -0.32 1.83 -30.07
N ARG A 39 -1.01 1.21 -31.04
CA ARG A 39 -2.10 1.86 -31.77
C ARG A 39 -3.22 2.33 -30.83
N SER A 40 -3.59 1.50 -29.85
CA SER A 40 -4.65 1.84 -28.88
C SER A 40 -4.25 2.93 -27.90
N LEU A 41 -2.98 2.98 -27.49
CA LEU A 41 -2.46 4.04 -26.60
C LEU A 41 -2.47 5.42 -27.26
N PHE A 42 -2.20 5.48 -28.58
CA PHE A 42 -2.17 6.73 -29.34
C PHE A 42 -3.46 7.02 -30.10
N HIS A 43 -4.53 6.25 -29.87
CA HIS A 43 -5.81 6.36 -30.60
C HIS A 43 -5.64 6.25 -32.13
N LEU A 44 -4.63 5.53 -32.58
CA LEU A 44 -4.30 5.35 -34.00
C LEU A 44 -5.00 4.10 -34.56
N GLY A 45 -6.31 4.09 -34.69
CA GLY A 45 -7.02 2.97 -35.32
C GLY A 45 -8.50 2.92 -34.99
N GLU A 46 -9.25 2.10 -35.77
CA GLU A 46 -10.66 1.80 -35.52
C GLU A 46 -10.85 1.05 -34.20
N SER A 47 -12.01 1.22 -33.58
CA SER A 47 -12.39 0.54 -32.33
C SER A 47 -12.43 -0.98 -32.54
N SER A 48 -11.30 -1.65 -32.28
CA SER A 48 -11.21 -3.11 -32.29
C SER A 48 -11.49 -3.67 -30.91
N PHE A 49 -11.94 -4.91 -30.82
CA PHE A 49 -12.12 -5.60 -29.52
C PHE A 49 -10.85 -5.58 -28.68
N ASP A 50 -9.69 -5.81 -29.30
CA ASP A 50 -8.40 -5.77 -28.60
C ASP A 50 -8.02 -4.36 -28.13
N GLY A 51 -8.41 -3.31 -28.89
CA GLY A 51 -8.28 -1.92 -28.47
C GLY A 51 -9.09 -1.62 -27.21
N ASN A 52 -10.32 -2.07 -27.13
CA ASN A 52 -11.16 -1.89 -25.94
C ASN A 52 -10.59 -2.62 -24.71
N VAL A 53 -10.01 -3.82 -24.92
CA VAL A 53 -9.30 -4.54 -23.84
C VAL A 53 -8.11 -3.74 -23.32
N VAL A 54 -7.31 -3.12 -24.20
CA VAL A 54 -6.19 -2.25 -23.81
C VAL A 54 -6.70 -1.05 -23.02
N GLN A 55 -7.74 -0.36 -23.50
CA GLN A 55 -8.32 0.82 -22.84
C GLN A 55 -8.85 0.49 -21.42
N ALA A 56 -9.47 -0.67 -21.23
CA ALA A 56 -9.93 -1.12 -19.91
C ALA A 56 -8.77 -1.43 -18.94
N ARG A 57 -7.57 -1.75 -19.45
CA ARG A 57 -6.39 -2.03 -18.62
C ARG A 57 -5.64 -0.77 -18.17
N ILE A 58 -5.83 0.37 -18.83
CA ILE A 58 -5.13 1.61 -18.49
C ILE A 58 -5.46 2.08 -17.07
N PRO A 59 -6.74 2.26 -16.65
CA PRO A 59 -7.04 2.69 -15.29
C PRO A 59 -6.53 1.70 -14.24
N ARG A 60 -6.64 0.38 -14.48
CA ARG A 60 -6.07 -0.66 -13.63
C ARG A 60 -4.55 -0.49 -13.46
N THR A 61 -3.82 -0.24 -14.54
CA THR A 61 -2.37 -0.03 -14.52
C THR A 61 -2.00 1.25 -13.77
N VAL A 62 -2.71 2.35 -14.03
CA VAL A 62 -2.50 3.63 -13.34
C VAL A 62 -2.77 3.48 -11.84
N PHE A 63 -3.87 2.84 -11.48
CA PHE A 63 -4.17 2.57 -10.08
C PHE A 63 -3.12 1.65 -9.44
N GLY A 64 -2.65 0.62 -10.14
CA GLY A 64 -1.58 -0.27 -9.66
C GLY A 64 -0.28 0.49 -9.35
N ILE A 65 0.08 1.49 -10.17
CA ILE A 65 1.22 2.37 -9.90
C ILE A 65 0.98 3.20 -8.64
N LEU A 66 -0.17 3.87 -8.54
CA LEU A 66 -0.52 4.71 -7.39
C LEU A 66 -0.60 3.90 -6.10
N ALA A 67 -1.29 2.76 -6.13
CA ALA A 67 -1.48 1.87 -4.99
C ALA A 67 -0.16 1.25 -4.50
N GLY A 68 0.65 0.73 -5.42
CA GLY A 68 1.96 0.15 -5.08
C GLY A 68 2.92 1.19 -4.49
N ALA A 69 2.98 2.38 -5.09
CA ALA A 69 3.75 3.50 -4.57
C ALA A 69 3.25 3.95 -3.19
N ALA A 70 1.93 4.08 -3.02
CA ALA A 70 1.29 4.50 -1.78
C ALA A 70 1.54 3.52 -0.63
N LEU A 71 1.33 2.22 -0.84
CA LEU A 71 1.59 1.20 0.17
C LEU A 71 3.06 1.18 0.58
N SER A 72 3.97 1.26 -0.38
CA SER A 72 5.40 1.24 -0.10
C SER A 72 5.87 2.48 0.66
N ILE A 73 5.41 3.68 0.29
CA ILE A 73 5.71 4.90 1.05
C ILE A 73 5.07 4.85 2.43
N SER A 74 3.80 4.44 2.54
CA SER A 74 3.13 4.28 3.83
C SER A 74 3.90 3.35 4.76
N GLY A 75 4.37 2.20 4.25
CA GLY A 75 5.25 1.30 4.98
C GLY A 75 6.57 1.95 5.40
N SER A 76 7.21 2.71 4.51
CA SER A 76 8.44 3.46 4.82
C SER A 76 8.25 4.42 6.00
N LEU A 77 7.12 5.14 6.02
CA LEU A 77 6.76 6.06 7.10
C LEU A 77 6.53 5.33 8.41
N MET A 78 5.76 4.21 8.39
CA MET A 78 5.51 3.42 9.58
C MET A 78 6.81 2.84 10.16
N GLN A 79 7.70 2.32 9.32
CA GLN A 79 9.02 1.84 9.74
C GLN A 79 9.88 2.96 10.36
N ALA A 80 9.80 4.18 9.82
CA ALA A 80 10.56 5.32 10.34
C ALA A 80 10.04 5.79 11.71
N ILE A 81 8.72 5.99 11.86
CA ILE A 81 8.15 6.50 13.12
C ILE A 81 8.16 5.48 14.26
N THR A 82 8.06 4.18 13.93
CA THR A 82 8.11 3.10 14.91
C THR A 82 9.53 2.59 15.15
N ARG A 83 10.52 3.02 14.35
CA ARG A 83 11.90 2.51 14.35
C ARG A 83 11.94 0.98 14.30
N ASN A 84 10.98 0.40 13.60
CA ASN A 84 10.87 -1.02 13.44
C ASN A 84 10.87 -1.37 11.93
N PRO A 85 11.88 -2.09 11.43
CA PRO A 85 12.00 -2.41 10.00
C PRO A 85 10.89 -3.33 9.48
N ILE A 86 10.14 -3.97 10.39
CA ILE A 86 9.02 -4.86 10.06
C ILE A 86 7.65 -4.21 10.29
N ALA A 87 7.61 -2.91 10.57
CA ALA A 87 6.36 -2.19 10.70
C ALA A 87 5.71 -1.95 9.33
N ASP A 88 4.40 -2.04 9.31
CA ASP A 88 3.59 -1.78 8.15
C ASP A 88 2.37 -0.91 8.54
N PRO A 89 1.59 -0.34 7.61
CA PRO A 89 0.45 0.50 7.93
C PRO A 89 -0.64 -0.15 8.79
N SER A 90 -0.73 -1.49 8.78
CA SER A 90 -1.70 -2.25 9.59
C SER A 90 -1.50 -2.07 11.10
N ILE A 91 -0.29 -1.65 11.54
CA ILE A 91 0.00 -1.31 12.93
C ILE A 91 -0.98 -0.26 13.50
N LEU A 92 -1.51 0.64 12.67
CA LEU A 92 -2.53 1.61 13.10
C LEU A 92 -3.97 1.09 12.94
N GLY A 93 -4.15 -0.20 12.67
CA GLY A 93 -5.46 -0.82 12.50
C GLY A 93 -6.21 -0.42 11.22
N VAL A 94 -5.54 0.22 10.26
CA VAL A 94 -6.15 0.75 9.01
C VAL A 94 -6.93 -0.33 8.28
N ASN A 95 -6.32 -1.48 8.03
CA ASN A 95 -6.97 -2.58 7.29
C ASN A 95 -8.13 -3.19 8.06
N THR A 96 -7.99 -3.37 9.37
CA THR A 96 -9.04 -3.98 10.22
C THR A 96 -10.22 -3.03 10.40
N GLY A 97 -9.96 -1.72 10.52
CA GLY A 97 -11.00 -0.71 10.55
C GLY A 97 -11.78 -0.61 9.24
N ALA A 98 -11.08 -0.62 8.11
CA ALA A 98 -11.71 -0.72 6.79
C ALA A 98 -12.60 -1.96 6.68
N SER A 99 -12.08 -3.13 7.11
CA SER A 99 -12.81 -4.41 7.11
C SER A 99 -14.08 -4.34 7.94
N LEU A 100 -14.03 -3.75 9.14
CA LEU A 100 -15.21 -3.64 10.00
C LEU A 100 -16.30 -2.79 9.36
N PHE A 101 -15.94 -1.64 8.79
CA PHE A 101 -16.93 -0.75 8.16
C PHE A 101 -17.50 -1.35 6.87
N VAL A 102 -16.70 -2.06 6.11
CA VAL A 102 -17.17 -2.76 4.90
C VAL A 102 -18.13 -3.89 5.26
N VAL A 103 -17.76 -4.77 6.20
CA VAL A 103 -18.65 -5.88 6.59
C VAL A 103 -19.94 -5.37 7.25
N PHE A 104 -19.87 -4.28 8.02
CA PHE A 104 -21.04 -3.59 8.56
C PHE A 104 -21.93 -3.05 7.43
N GLY A 105 -21.33 -2.42 6.44
CA GLY A 105 -22.03 -1.92 5.26
C GLY A 105 -22.74 -3.01 4.45
N ILE A 106 -22.08 -4.16 4.24
CA ILE A 106 -22.67 -5.30 3.56
C ILE A 106 -23.86 -5.85 4.38
N ALA A 107 -23.66 -6.07 5.68
CA ALA A 107 -24.62 -6.74 6.53
C ALA A 107 -25.86 -5.90 6.85
N PHE A 108 -25.70 -4.61 7.14
CA PHE A 108 -26.77 -3.76 7.68
C PHE A 108 -27.26 -2.68 6.70
N LEU A 109 -26.35 -2.17 5.85
CA LEU A 109 -26.70 -1.13 4.87
C LEU A 109 -26.95 -1.68 3.45
N HIS A 110 -26.71 -2.99 3.26
CA HIS A 110 -26.90 -3.68 1.96
C HIS A 110 -26.19 -2.98 0.80
N ILE A 111 -24.95 -2.51 1.04
CA ILE A 111 -24.16 -1.83 0.02
C ILE A 111 -23.85 -2.77 -1.16
N ASN A 112 -23.92 -2.22 -2.37
CA ASN A 112 -23.68 -2.96 -3.61
C ASN A 112 -22.92 -2.18 -4.68
N LYS A 113 -22.63 -0.87 -4.42
CA LYS A 113 -21.90 0.00 -5.35
C LYS A 113 -20.46 0.20 -4.88
N GLY A 114 -19.49 0.19 -5.82
CA GLY A 114 -18.07 0.41 -5.51
C GLY A 114 -17.80 1.64 -4.65
N ILE A 115 -18.45 2.77 -4.97
CA ILE A 115 -18.32 4.02 -4.22
C ILE A 115 -18.70 3.89 -2.74
N GLN A 116 -19.67 3.03 -2.41
CA GLN A 116 -20.09 2.80 -1.02
C GLN A 116 -19.04 2.01 -0.25
N TYR A 117 -18.43 0.99 -0.90
CA TYR A 117 -17.29 0.25 -0.34
C TYR A 117 -16.11 1.19 -0.08
N ILE A 118 -15.77 2.04 -1.06
CA ILE A 118 -14.67 3.01 -0.95
C ILE A 118 -14.91 3.96 0.24
N GLY A 119 -16.11 4.56 0.33
CA GLY A 119 -16.44 5.49 1.39
C GLY A 119 -16.38 4.87 2.78
N LEU A 120 -16.97 3.68 2.96
CA LEU A 120 -16.97 2.99 4.25
C LEU A 120 -15.57 2.47 4.62
N ALA A 121 -14.85 1.87 3.69
CA ALA A 121 -13.49 1.39 3.94
C ALA A 121 -12.57 2.54 4.34
N PHE A 122 -12.62 3.66 3.62
CA PHE A 122 -11.82 4.85 3.94
C PHE A 122 -12.18 5.44 5.31
N ALA A 123 -13.48 5.57 5.61
CA ALA A 123 -13.95 6.06 6.91
C ALA A 123 -13.52 5.13 8.05
N GLY A 124 -13.67 3.81 7.88
CA GLY A 124 -13.25 2.83 8.87
C GLY A 124 -11.75 2.84 9.12
N ALA A 125 -10.95 2.94 8.05
CA ALA A 125 -9.51 3.06 8.13
C ALA A 125 -9.07 4.33 8.89
N ALA A 126 -9.64 5.49 8.54
CA ALA A 126 -9.32 6.77 9.14
C ALA A 126 -9.72 6.83 10.63
N LEU A 127 -10.96 6.43 10.95
CA LEU A 127 -11.45 6.44 12.34
C LEU A 127 -10.65 5.51 13.23
N THR A 128 -10.31 4.32 12.74
CA THR A 128 -9.50 3.38 13.52
C THR A 128 -8.08 3.90 13.74
N ALA A 129 -7.46 4.50 12.72
CA ALA A 129 -6.14 5.09 12.87
C ALA A 129 -6.15 6.26 13.88
N ILE A 130 -7.17 7.12 13.86
CA ILE A 130 -7.35 8.19 14.85
C ILE A 130 -7.52 7.60 16.26
N LEU A 131 -8.34 6.57 16.41
CA LEU A 131 -8.56 5.88 17.69
C LEU A 131 -7.26 5.29 18.22
N VAL A 132 -6.53 4.51 17.40
CA VAL A 132 -5.27 3.87 17.79
C VAL A 132 -4.20 4.90 18.15
N TYR A 133 -4.06 5.93 17.31
CA TYR A 133 -3.09 7.00 17.57
C TYR A 133 -3.46 7.78 18.84
N GLY A 134 -4.74 8.07 19.05
CA GLY A 134 -5.26 8.70 20.26
C GLY A 134 -4.96 7.87 21.51
N LEU A 135 -5.28 6.59 21.50
CA LEU A 135 -4.98 5.65 22.60
C LEU A 135 -3.48 5.59 22.92
N ALA A 136 -2.64 5.50 21.88
CA ALA A 136 -1.18 5.48 22.03
C ALA A 136 -0.62 6.80 22.58
N SER A 137 -1.34 7.91 22.42
CA SER A 137 -0.93 9.23 22.88
C SER A 137 -1.25 9.50 24.34
N ILE A 138 -2.07 8.66 25.01
CA ILE A 138 -2.46 8.83 26.41
C ILE A 138 -1.25 8.61 27.32
N GLY A 139 -1.12 9.48 28.34
CA GLY A 139 -0.08 9.43 29.37
C GLY A 139 1.24 10.06 28.96
N HIS A 140 2.26 9.91 29.80
CA HIS A 140 3.55 10.58 29.65
C HIS A 140 4.32 10.06 28.41
N GLY A 141 4.99 10.96 27.71
CA GLY A 141 5.82 10.65 26.54
C GLY A 141 5.08 10.55 25.20
N GLY A 142 3.74 10.75 25.18
CA GLY A 142 2.95 10.75 23.94
C GLY A 142 2.92 9.39 23.20
N ALA A 143 2.71 9.42 21.88
CA ALA A 143 2.63 8.23 21.03
C ALA A 143 4.04 7.66 20.75
N THR A 144 4.55 6.85 21.68
CA THR A 144 5.83 6.15 21.49
C THR A 144 5.65 4.93 20.55
N PRO A 145 6.74 4.45 19.89
CA PRO A 145 6.69 3.29 19.01
C PRO A 145 6.03 2.05 19.64
N ILE A 146 6.35 1.77 20.89
CA ILE A 146 5.81 0.62 21.63
C ILE A 146 4.31 0.79 21.90
N LYS A 147 3.88 1.99 22.32
CA LYS A 147 2.45 2.29 22.56
C LYS A 147 1.64 2.18 21.26
N LEU A 148 2.16 2.68 20.14
CA LEU A 148 1.50 2.55 18.84
C LEU A 148 1.32 1.07 18.45
N ALA A 149 2.37 0.26 18.60
CA ALA A 149 2.29 -1.17 18.27
C ALA A 149 1.30 -1.92 19.19
N LEU A 150 1.32 -1.67 20.49
CA LEU A 150 0.41 -2.33 21.45
C LEU A 150 -1.04 -1.89 21.27
N ALA A 151 -1.28 -0.58 21.14
CA ALA A 151 -2.63 -0.04 20.93
C ALA A 151 -3.21 -0.56 19.60
N GLY A 152 -2.40 -0.58 18.55
CA GLY A 152 -2.84 -1.09 17.27
C GLY A 152 -3.12 -2.59 17.27
N ALA A 153 -2.28 -3.40 17.91
CA ALA A 153 -2.52 -4.84 18.05
C ALA A 153 -3.81 -5.13 18.84
N ALA A 154 -4.00 -4.45 19.98
CA ALA A 154 -5.22 -4.60 20.79
C ALA A 154 -6.47 -4.16 20.01
N ALA A 155 -6.44 -2.98 19.37
CA ALA A 155 -7.56 -2.49 18.57
C ALA A 155 -7.85 -3.43 17.38
N SER A 156 -6.83 -3.87 16.66
CA SER A 156 -7.01 -4.79 15.51
C SER A 156 -7.64 -6.12 15.95
N THR A 157 -7.23 -6.68 17.08
CA THR A 157 -7.79 -7.93 17.61
C THR A 157 -9.26 -7.73 17.99
N ALA A 158 -9.60 -6.64 18.68
CA ALA A 158 -10.99 -6.34 19.06
C ALA A 158 -11.88 -6.11 17.82
N LEU A 159 -11.40 -5.30 16.85
CA LEU A 159 -12.14 -5.03 15.61
C LEU A 159 -12.29 -6.30 14.75
N GLN A 160 -11.27 -7.15 14.67
CA GLN A 160 -11.37 -8.43 13.95
C GLN A 160 -12.40 -9.37 14.57
N SER A 161 -12.54 -9.37 15.91
CA SER A 161 -13.58 -10.13 16.59
C SER A 161 -14.98 -9.63 16.22
N LEU A 162 -15.16 -8.30 16.10
CA LEU A 162 -16.42 -7.72 15.60
C LEU A 162 -16.69 -8.07 14.13
N VAL A 163 -15.67 -8.01 13.27
CA VAL A 163 -15.78 -8.45 11.86
C VAL A 163 -16.29 -9.88 11.79
N ASN A 164 -15.68 -10.80 12.54
CA ASN A 164 -16.08 -12.20 12.57
C ASN A 164 -17.52 -12.38 13.09
N THR A 165 -17.88 -11.64 14.15
CA THR A 165 -19.24 -11.69 14.72
C THR A 165 -20.32 -11.27 13.74
N ILE A 166 -20.05 -10.23 12.92
CA ILE A 166 -20.99 -9.76 11.90
C ILE A 166 -21.04 -10.71 10.70
N MET A 167 -19.90 -11.27 10.31
CA MET A 167 -19.75 -12.08 9.11
C MET A 167 -20.36 -13.49 9.28
N LEU A 168 -20.15 -14.15 10.44
CA LEU A 168 -20.47 -15.56 10.63
C LEU A 168 -21.95 -15.93 10.47
N PRO A 169 -22.95 -15.10 10.88
CA PRO A 169 -24.35 -15.46 10.78
C PRO A 169 -24.91 -15.57 9.35
N SER A 170 -24.23 -14.98 8.34
CA SER A 170 -24.73 -14.94 6.98
C SER A 170 -23.65 -15.35 5.97
N THR A 171 -23.92 -16.46 5.26
CA THR A 171 -23.04 -16.94 4.17
C THR A 171 -22.92 -15.90 3.05
N GLN A 172 -24.00 -15.17 2.75
CA GLN A 172 -23.98 -14.13 1.72
C GLN A 172 -23.06 -12.98 2.09
N VAL A 173 -23.10 -12.51 3.34
CA VAL A 173 -22.20 -11.46 3.85
C VAL A 173 -20.77 -11.96 3.81
N MET A 174 -20.54 -13.20 4.26
CA MET A 174 -19.24 -13.84 4.25
C MET A 174 -18.62 -13.90 2.84
N ASP A 175 -19.39 -14.32 1.84
CA ASP A 175 -18.91 -14.47 0.46
C ASP A 175 -18.57 -13.10 -0.16
N GLN A 176 -19.45 -12.10 -0.01
CA GLN A 176 -19.18 -10.74 -0.49
C GLN A 176 -17.95 -10.11 0.17
N PHE A 177 -17.82 -10.29 1.49
CA PHE A 177 -16.70 -9.74 2.23
C PHE A 177 -15.37 -10.42 1.85
N ARG A 178 -15.35 -11.74 1.64
CA ARG A 178 -14.15 -12.48 1.22
C ARG A 178 -13.57 -11.95 -0.09
N PHE A 179 -14.41 -11.66 -1.09
CA PHE A 179 -13.94 -11.07 -2.35
C PHE A 179 -13.24 -9.72 -2.14
N TRP A 180 -13.80 -8.87 -1.29
CA TRP A 180 -13.16 -7.59 -0.97
C TRP A 180 -11.87 -7.78 -0.15
N GLN A 181 -11.86 -8.72 0.80
CA GLN A 181 -10.73 -8.97 1.69
C GLN A 181 -9.50 -9.57 1.00
N THR A 182 -9.65 -10.25 -0.13
CA THR A 182 -8.51 -10.82 -0.87
C THR A 182 -7.58 -9.77 -1.46
N GLY A 183 -8.09 -8.57 -1.70
CA GLY A 183 -7.34 -7.44 -2.21
C GLY A 183 -6.99 -7.54 -3.70
N SER A 184 -7.60 -6.67 -4.53
CA SER A 184 -7.40 -6.68 -5.98
C SER A 184 -7.43 -5.27 -6.56
N ILE A 185 -6.62 -5.06 -7.60
CA ILE A 185 -6.66 -3.82 -8.38
C ILE A 185 -7.54 -3.94 -9.65
N SER A 186 -8.22 -5.08 -9.83
CA SER A 186 -8.96 -5.39 -11.06
C SER A 186 -10.17 -4.48 -11.32
N GLY A 187 -10.82 -4.01 -10.25
CA GLY A 187 -12.04 -3.20 -10.32
C GLY A 187 -11.81 -1.70 -10.47
N ALA A 188 -10.57 -1.24 -10.62
CA ALA A 188 -10.27 0.19 -10.67
C ALA A 188 -10.74 0.85 -11.97
N ASP A 189 -11.50 1.92 -11.84
CA ASP A 189 -11.92 2.79 -12.94
C ASP A 189 -11.44 4.25 -12.75
N TRP A 190 -11.63 5.08 -13.78
CA TRP A 190 -11.21 6.48 -13.74
C TRP A 190 -12.00 7.34 -12.75
N ALA A 191 -13.25 7.00 -12.43
CA ALA A 191 -14.07 7.77 -11.48
C ALA A 191 -13.54 7.55 -10.06
N ASP A 192 -13.28 6.31 -9.69
CA ASP A 192 -12.75 5.92 -8.39
C ASP A 192 -11.33 6.46 -8.17
N ILE A 193 -10.47 6.39 -9.21
CA ILE A 193 -9.11 6.95 -9.14
C ILE A 193 -9.17 8.46 -8.90
N ARG A 194 -10.02 9.19 -9.64
CA ARG A 194 -10.17 10.64 -9.47
C ARG A 194 -10.68 11.03 -8.09
N LEU A 195 -11.58 10.23 -7.53
CA LEU A 195 -12.11 10.46 -6.17
C LEU A 195 -11.00 10.37 -5.11
N LEU A 196 -10.10 9.40 -5.23
CA LEU A 196 -9.03 9.15 -4.26
C LEU A 196 -7.73 9.92 -4.54
N LEU A 197 -7.60 10.48 -5.75
CA LEU A 197 -6.40 11.19 -6.19
C LEU A 197 -5.95 12.32 -5.24
N PRO A 198 -6.84 13.16 -4.69
CA PRO A 198 -6.43 14.18 -3.73
C PRO A 198 -5.75 13.60 -2.49
N CYS A 199 -6.25 12.47 -1.96
CA CYS A 199 -5.68 11.79 -0.81
C CYS A 199 -4.29 11.23 -1.13
N PHE A 200 -4.11 10.63 -2.30
CA PHE A 200 -2.78 10.18 -2.76
C PHE A 200 -1.81 11.35 -2.89
N LEU A 201 -2.21 12.45 -3.54
CA LEU A 201 -1.35 13.62 -3.74
C LEU A 201 -0.94 14.26 -2.43
N ILE A 202 -1.88 14.45 -1.50
CA ILE A 202 -1.58 14.98 -0.16
C ILE A 202 -0.62 14.05 0.60
N GLY A 203 -0.90 12.74 0.60
CA GLY A 203 -0.05 11.76 1.26
C GLY A 203 1.37 11.70 0.69
N PHE A 204 1.53 11.74 -0.64
CA PHE A 204 2.85 11.80 -1.29
C PHE A 204 3.58 13.10 -0.98
N ALA A 205 2.91 14.25 -1.08
CA ALA A 205 3.51 15.56 -0.79
C ALA A 205 3.98 15.65 0.66
N LEU A 206 3.15 15.25 1.63
CA LEU A 206 3.53 15.19 3.04
C LEU A 206 4.72 14.27 3.27
N SER A 207 4.75 13.10 2.63
CA SER A 207 5.84 12.13 2.77
C SER A 207 7.19 12.70 2.32
N ILE A 208 7.20 13.39 1.17
CA ILE A 208 8.40 14.03 0.63
C ILE A 208 8.86 15.16 1.56
N PHE A 209 7.92 15.99 2.02
CA PHE A 209 8.21 17.10 2.92
C PHE A 209 8.79 16.63 4.27
N LEU A 210 8.29 15.51 4.80
CA LEU A 210 8.72 14.95 6.07
C LEU A 210 10.04 14.16 6.00
N ALA A 211 10.53 13.82 4.81
CA ALA A 211 11.72 12.98 4.63
C ALA A 211 12.98 13.50 5.40
N PRO A 212 13.31 14.81 5.41
CA PRO A 212 14.42 15.33 6.21
C PRO A 212 14.23 15.13 7.72
N SER A 213 13.02 15.41 8.21
CA SER A 213 12.67 15.29 9.63
C SER A 213 12.71 13.83 10.09
N LEU A 214 12.33 12.89 9.24
CA LEU A 214 12.43 11.45 9.52
C LEU A 214 13.89 10.97 9.62
N ASN A 215 14.82 11.55 8.85
CA ASN A 215 16.24 11.27 9.01
C ASN A 215 16.76 11.75 10.37
N THR A 216 16.31 12.92 10.82
CA THR A 216 16.65 13.44 12.16
C THR A 216 16.04 12.58 13.27
N LEU A 217 14.78 12.15 13.10
CA LEU A 217 14.09 11.27 14.04
C LEU A 217 14.81 9.92 14.21
N ALA A 218 15.50 9.43 13.18
CA ALA A 218 16.27 8.20 13.25
C ALA A 218 17.45 8.23 14.24
N LEU A 219 17.91 9.42 14.64
CA LEU A 219 18.98 9.61 15.65
C LEU A 219 18.52 9.35 17.09
N GLY A 220 17.22 9.27 17.32
CA GLY A 220 16.63 9.15 18.68
C GLY A 220 15.76 10.37 19.02
N ASP A 221 14.79 10.17 19.94
CA ASP A 221 13.85 11.23 20.31
C ASP A 221 14.55 12.40 20.99
N ASP A 222 15.47 12.08 21.94
CA ASP A 222 16.23 13.08 22.68
C ASP A 222 17.15 13.89 21.77
N ALA A 223 17.88 13.19 20.88
CA ALA A 223 18.75 13.84 19.90
C ALA A 223 17.97 14.69 18.90
N ALA A 224 16.83 14.19 18.41
CA ALA A 224 15.96 14.92 17.49
C ALA A 224 15.38 16.19 18.15
N THR A 225 14.95 16.08 19.40
CA THR A 225 14.45 17.23 20.20
C THR A 225 15.56 18.24 20.46
N GLY A 226 16.76 17.77 20.82
CA GLY A 226 17.93 18.64 21.00
C GLY A 226 18.33 19.42 19.73
N LEU A 227 18.01 18.86 18.54
CA LEU A 227 18.16 19.52 17.24
C LEU A 227 16.97 20.41 16.85
N GLY A 228 16.00 20.64 17.77
CA GLY A 228 14.86 21.53 17.57
C GLY A 228 13.67 20.86 16.85
N LEU A 229 13.65 19.54 16.70
CA LEU A 229 12.55 18.84 16.06
C LEU A 229 11.37 18.63 17.04
N ASN A 230 10.17 19.01 16.64
CA ASN A 230 8.96 18.63 17.37
C ASN A 230 8.58 17.17 17.03
N VAL A 231 9.12 16.23 17.81
CA VAL A 231 8.96 14.79 17.58
C VAL A 231 7.50 14.35 17.54
N PRO A 232 6.61 14.77 18.48
CA PRO A 232 5.18 14.40 18.42
C PRO A 232 4.50 14.87 17.13
N LEU A 233 4.79 16.08 16.68
CA LEU A 233 4.20 16.65 15.46
C LEU A 233 4.66 15.89 14.21
N ILE A 234 5.95 15.59 14.11
CA ILE A 234 6.50 14.83 12.98
C ILE A 234 5.91 13.41 12.93
N ARG A 235 5.75 12.75 14.09
CA ARG A 235 5.09 11.44 14.16
C ARG A 235 3.62 11.52 13.72
N ALA A 236 2.89 12.52 14.19
CA ALA A 236 1.49 12.70 13.84
C ALA A 236 1.29 12.91 12.33
N PHE A 237 2.06 13.82 11.71
CA PHE A 237 1.97 14.06 10.27
C PHE A 237 2.46 12.88 9.44
N SER A 238 3.47 12.15 9.91
CA SER A 238 3.94 10.94 9.22
C SER A 238 2.90 9.81 9.30
N ALA A 239 2.25 9.64 10.46
CA ALA A 239 1.14 8.71 10.61
C ALA A 239 -0.03 9.10 9.71
N LEU A 240 -0.41 10.40 9.68
CA LEU A 240 -1.46 10.91 8.81
C LEU A 240 -1.16 10.62 7.32
N ALA A 241 0.05 10.94 6.86
CA ALA A 241 0.46 10.68 5.47
C ALA A 241 0.39 9.19 5.15
N GLY A 242 0.91 8.33 6.04
CA GLY A 242 0.86 6.89 5.88
C GLY A 242 -0.56 6.33 5.87
N VAL A 243 -1.43 6.82 6.74
CA VAL A 243 -2.86 6.43 6.78
C VAL A 243 -3.58 6.88 5.51
N LEU A 244 -3.39 8.11 5.05
CA LEU A 244 -4.00 8.61 3.81
C LEU A 244 -3.63 7.73 2.61
N LEU A 245 -2.37 7.37 2.47
CA LEU A 245 -1.87 6.53 1.38
C LEU A 245 -2.41 5.09 1.48
N CYS A 246 -2.36 4.49 2.66
CA CYS A 246 -2.84 3.13 2.88
C CYS A 246 -4.36 3.04 2.76
N ALA A 247 -5.11 3.96 3.41
CA ALA A 247 -6.56 3.98 3.38
C ALA A 247 -7.12 4.19 1.96
N SER A 248 -6.50 5.08 1.17
CA SER A 248 -6.88 5.29 -0.24
C SER A 248 -6.70 4.02 -1.07
N THR A 249 -5.60 3.30 -0.85
CA THR A 249 -5.37 2.03 -1.54
C THR A 249 -6.35 0.95 -1.07
N THR A 250 -6.48 0.76 0.24
CA THR A 250 -7.36 -0.26 0.83
C THR A 250 -8.84 0.00 0.51
N ALA A 251 -9.25 1.25 0.41
CA ALA A 251 -10.62 1.61 0.08
C ALA A 251 -11.07 1.11 -1.30
N LEU A 252 -10.19 1.18 -2.31
CA LEU A 252 -10.51 0.73 -3.67
C LEU A 252 -10.09 -0.71 -3.93
N ALA A 253 -8.90 -1.10 -3.46
CA ALA A 253 -8.33 -2.41 -3.75
C ALA A 253 -8.62 -3.49 -2.69
N GLY A 254 -9.18 -3.13 -1.53
CA GLY A 254 -9.12 -3.99 -0.37
C GLY A 254 -7.70 -4.04 0.26
N PRO A 255 -7.51 -4.81 1.32
CA PRO A 255 -6.23 -4.91 2.00
C PRO A 255 -5.19 -5.67 1.17
N ILE A 256 -4.07 -5.01 0.83
CA ILE A 256 -2.93 -5.63 0.14
C ILE A 256 -1.72 -5.60 1.08
N GLY A 257 -1.20 -6.78 1.40
CA GLY A 257 -0.05 -6.95 2.29
C GLY A 257 1.30 -6.99 1.58
N PHE A 258 2.37 -7.01 2.38
CA PHE A 258 3.78 -7.18 1.99
C PHE A 258 4.44 -6.06 1.19
N VAL A 259 3.72 -5.29 0.37
CA VAL A 259 4.30 -4.21 -0.44
C VAL A 259 4.98 -3.17 0.46
N GLY A 260 4.25 -2.68 1.48
CA GLY A 260 4.74 -1.68 2.44
C GLY A 260 5.80 -2.21 3.41
N LEU A 261 5.88 -3.52 3.57
CA LEU A 261 6.83 -4.16 4.45
C LEU A 261 8.15 -4.47 3.75
N MET A 262 8.08 -5.09 2.58
CA MET A 262 9.23 -5.64 1.88
C MET A 262 10.04 -4.58 1.12
N ILE A 263 9.36 -3.74 0.34
CA ILE A 263 10.03 -2.81 -0.57
C ILE A 263 10.86 -1.74 0.17
N PRO A 264 10.34 -1.05 1.21
CA PRO A 264 11.15 -0.09 1.95
C PRO A 264 12.37 -0.71 2.61
N HIS A 265 12.22 -1.93 3.12
CA HIS A 265 13.33 -2.67 3.71
C HIS A 265 14.41 -2.99 2.67
N LEU A 266 14.01 -3.47 1.49
CA LEU A 266 14.92 -3.71 0.36
C LEU A 266 15.64 -2.43 -0.07
N MET A 267 14.92 -1.32 -0.22
CA MET A 267 15.53 -0.03 -0.59
C MET A 267 16.52 0.45 0.47
N ARG A 268 16.24 0.24 1.76
CA ARG A 268 17.17 0.57 2.84
C ARG A 268 18.46 -0.25 2.78
N LEU A 269 18.38 -1.52 2.44
CA LEU A 269 19.57 -2.38 2.24
C LEU A 269 20.42 -1.92 1.04
N LEU A 270 19.79 -1.46 -0.03
CA LEU A 270 20.48 -1.02 -1.25
C LEU A 270 21.10 0.38 -1.14
N LEU A 271 20.38 1.32 -0.50
CA LEU A 271 20.68 2.76 -0.52
C LEU A 271 21.20 3.32 0.81
N GLY A 272 21.08 2.53 1.90
CA GLY A 272 21.28 3.01 3.26
C GLY A 272 20.04 3.68 3.86
N PRO A 273 20.17 4.32 5.04
CA PRO A 273 19.03 4.77 5.85
C PRO A 273 18.40 6.11 5.43
N ASP A 274 18.90 6.77 4.38
CA ASP A 274 18.46 8.12 3.98
C ASP A 274 17.05 8.12 3.37
N MET A 275 16.07 8.64 4.11
CA MET A 275 14.66 8.70 3.70
C MET A 275 14.41 9.50 2.42
N ARG A 276 15.26 10.48 2.10
CA ARG A 276 15.18 11.25 0.85
C ARG A 276 15.41 10.39 -0.39
N LYS A 277 16.12 9.25 -0.23
CA LYS A 277 16.38 8.27 -1.29
C LYS A 277 15.43 7.09 -1.21
N ILE A 278 15.11 6.66 0.02
CA ILE A 278 14.24 5.51 0.26
C ILE A 278 12.83 5.79 -0.26
N LEU A 279 12.22 6.93 0.07
CA LEU A 279 10.83 7.20 -0.28
C LEU A 279 10.57 7.17 -1.79
N PRO A 280 11.30 7.90 -2.65
CA PRO A 280 11.03 7.87 -4.09
C PRO A 280 11.31 6.51 -4.73
N LEU A 281 12.39 5.82 -4.32
CA LEU A 281 12.69 4.51 -4.89
C LEU A 281 11.80 3.39 -4.33
N SER A 282 11.29 3.55 -3.10
CA SER A 282 10.24 2.68 -2.57
C SER A 282 8.93 2.85 -3.34
N ALA A 283 8.57 4.07 -3.73
CA ALA A 283 7.39 4.30 -4.57
C ALA A 283 7.50 3.53 -5.89
N VAL A 284 8.62 3.67 -6.58
CA VAL A 284 8.88 2.96 -7.85
C VAL A 284 8.89 1.44 -7.62
N GLY A 285 9.60 0.95 -6.62
CA GLY A 285 9.67 -0.48 -6.31
C GLY A 285 8.32 -1.08 -5.92
N GLY A 286 7.50 -0.34 -5.15
CA GLY A 286 6.14 -0.75 -4.79
C GLY A 286 5.21 -0.85 -5.99
N ALA A 287 5.29 0.12 -6.90
CA ALA A 287 4.57 0.09 -8.17
C ALA A 287 4.98 -1.12 -9.03
N CYS A 288 6.30 -1.38 -9.14
CA CYS A 288 6.81 -2.56 -9.85
C CYS A 288 6.27 -3.87 -9.25
N LEU A 289 6.34 -4.03 -7.92
CA LEU A 289 5.91 -5.26 -7.27
C LEU A 289 4.41 -5.50 -7.47
N LEU A 290 3.59 -4.47 -7.28
CA LEU A 290 2.14 -4.62 -7.39
C LEU A 290 1.69 -4.88 -8.82
N LEU A 291 2.25 -4.17 -9.81
CA LEU A 291 1.98 -4.43 -11.23
C LEU A 291 2.46 -5.83 -11.65
N PHE A 292 3.64 -6.25 -11.20
CA PHE A 292 4.15 -7.59 -11.48
C PHE A 292 3.24 -8.67 -10.90
N ALA A 293 2.80 -8.50 -9.63
CA ALA A 293 1.88 -9.42 -8.97
C ALA A 293 0.54 -9.49 -9.70
N ASP A 294 0.02 -8.36 -10.16
CA ASP A 294 -1.23 -8.29 -10.92
C ASP A 294 -1.13 -8.99 -12.27
N VAL A 295 -0.05 -8.75 -13.03
CA VAL A 295 0.20 -9.44 -14.31
C VAL A 295 0.34 -10.94 -14.10
N LEU A 296 1.08 -11.35 -13.08
CA LEU A 296 1.28 -12.75 -12.74
C LEU A 296 -0.04 -13.42 -12.35
N GLY A 297 -0.88 -12.75 -11.54
CA GLY A 297 -2.21 -13.23 -11.16
C GLY A 297 -3.12 -13.44 -12.36
N ARG A 298 -3.10 -12.53 -13.34
CA ARG A 298 -3.86 -12.67 -14.60
C ARG A 298 -3.36 -13.79 -15.51
N ILE A 299 -2.08 -14.13 -15.45
CA ILE A 299 -1.51 -15.23 -16.27
C ILE A 299 -1.74 -16.58 -15.61
N LEU A 300 -1.50 -16.69 -14.30
CA LEU A 300 -1.61 -17.96 -13.57
C LEU A 300 -3.07 -18.37 -13.30
N GLY A 301 -3.96 -17.39 -13.17
CA GLY A 301 -5.38 -17.65 -12.86
C GLY A 301 -6.24 -18.02 -14.07
N ARG A 302 -5.70 -18.12 -15.28
CA ARG A 302 -6.49 -18.38 -16.51
C ARG A 302 -7.37 -19.64 -16.39
N PRO A 303 -8.65 -19.61 -16.81
CA PRO A 303 -9.36 -18.53 -17.52
C PRO A 303 -9.85 -17.37 -16.61
N GLY A 304 -9.80 -17.51 -15.29
CA GLY A 304 -10.08 -16.45 -14.33
C GLY A 304 -8.86 -15.57 -14.08
N GLU A 305 -8.88 -14.86 -12.95
CA GLU A 305 -7.76 -14.04 -12.46
C GLU A 305 -7.52 -14.38 -10.98
N LEU A 306 -6.24 -14.47 -10.58
CA LEU A 306 -5.85 -14.52 -9.18
C LEU A 306 -5.69 -13.08 -8.66
N GLU A 307 -6.25 -12.82 -7.50
CA GLU A 307 -6.20 -11.50 -6.88
C GLU A 307 -4.76 -11.07 -6.57
N SER A 308 -4.45 -9.81 -6.86
CA SER A 308 -3.08 -9.28 -6.69
C SER A 308 -2.60 -9.35 -5.24
N GLY A 309 -3.51 -9.24 -4.25
CA GLY A 309 -3.20 -9.39 -2.82
C GLY A 309 -2.71 -10.79 -2.46
N ILE A 310 -3.27 -11.86 -3.08
CA ILE A 310 -2.81 -13.23 -2.89
C ILE A 310 -1.40 -13.40 -3.45
N VAL A 311 -1.16 -12.89 -4.66
CA VAL A 311 0.14 -13.01 -5.33
C VAL A 311 1.22 -12.23 -4.60
N THR A 312 0.92 -11.01 -4.11
CA THR A 312 1.87 -10.23 -3.29
C THR A 312 2.22 -10.94 -1.99
N ALA A 313 1.27 -11.62 -1.35
CA ALA A 313 1.54 -12.41 -0.15
C ALA A 313 2.40 -13.65 -0.46
N LEU A 314 2.10 -14.36 -1.55
CA LEU A 314 2.83 -15.55 -1.98
C LEU A 314 4.31 -15.24 -2.29
N ILE A 315 4.58 -14.10 -2.93
CA ILE A 315 5.94 -13.66 -3.24
C ILE A 315 6.57 -13.01 -2.01
N GLY A 316 5.83 -12.16 -1.32
CA GLY A 316 6.32 -11.31 -0.25
C GLY A 316 6.78 -12.09 0.98
N ALA A 317 6.04 -13.11 1.41
CA ALA A 317 6.36 -13.86 2.61
C ALA A 317 7.70 -14.60 2.50
N PRO A 318 8.00 -15.40 1.45
CA PRO A 318 9.30 -16.06 1.31
C PRO A 318 10.47 -15.08 1.16
N VAL A 319 10.28 -14.02 0.34
CA VAL A 319 11.31 -13.00 0.14
C VAL A 319 11.63 -12.28 1.43
N PHE A 320 10.62 -11.93 2.21
CA PHE A 320 10.78 -11.24 3.48
C PHE A 320 11.49 -12.12 4.53
N ILE A 321 11.13 -13.40 4.63
CA ILE A 321 11.83 -14.38 5.50
C ILE A 321 13.31 -14.47 5.12
N PHE A 322 13.62 -14.54 3.83
CA PHE A 322 14.99 -14.59 3.34
C PHE A 322 15.79 -13.33 3.70
N ILE A 323 15.19 -12.14 3.52
CA ILE A 323 15.80 -10.86 3.84
C ILE A 323 16.13 -10.77 5.34
N ILE A 324 15.17 -11.13 6.22
CA ILE A 324 15.37 -11.08 7.68
C ILE A 324 16.48 -12.04 8.12
N ARG A 325 16.50 -13.25 7.59
CA ARG A 325 17.56 -14.22 7.90
C ARG A 325 18.94 -13.69 7.55
N LYS A 326 19.08 -13.06 6.38
CA LYS A 326 20.35 -12.51 5.90
C LYS A 326 20.78 -11.26 6.69
N ALA A 327 19.84 -10.42 7.09
CA ALA A 327 20.12 -9.23 7.89
C ALA A 327 20.63 -9.58 9.30
N LYS A 328 20.11 -10.64 9.93
CA LYS A 328 20.56 -11.11 11.25
C LYS A 328 22.01 -11.64 11.26
N VAL A 329 22.47 -12.18 10.14
CA VAL A 329 23.85 -12.69 10.00
C VAL A 329 24.89 -11.56 9.94
N ASN A 330 24.51 -10.36 9.47
CA ASN A 330 25.40 -9.22 9.34
C ASN A 330 25.41 -8.29 10.57
N SER A 331 24.58 -8.55 11.58
CA SER A 331 24.50 -7.77 12.84
C SER A 331 25.12 -8.48 14.04
N LEU A 332 25.74 -9.64 13.85
CA LEU A 332 26.61 -10.36 14.78
C LEU A 332 28.07 -10.20 14.37
#